data_f651cea28a5ab7b7ea75554896022a68
#
_entry.id   f651cea28a5ab7b7ea75554896022a68
#
_cell.length_a   1.000
_cell.length_b   1.000
_cell.length_c   1.000
_cell.angle_alpha   90.00
_cell.angle_beta   90.00
_cell.angle_gamma   90.00
#
_symmetry.space_group_name_H-M   'P 1'
#
loop_
_entity.id
_entity.type
_entity.pdbx_description
1 polymer ?
#
loop_
_entity_poly.entity_id
_entity_poly.type
_entity_poly.pdbx_seq_one_letter_code
_entity_poly.pdbx_strand_id
1 'polypeptide(L)'
;MAKLVWDETGKRLYETGVSKGVLYVQADDGTYGNGVAWNGLTAVNESPSGAEATPLYADDIKYLELTSTEEYGASIEAYTYPEEFEQCDGSAELGAGVTIGQQPRKAFGFCYRTLIGNDVKNNDYGYKIHIVYGAKAAPSEKAYQTVNDSPEAITFSWELTTTPVNVEGYKPTACVTIDSTKVEPAKLTSIEEALSLIHI
;
A
#
# COMPACT_ATOMS: atom_id res chain seq x y z
N MET A 1 33.74 4.30 24.88
CA MET A 1 32.35 4.20 24.40
C MET A 1 32.03 5.49 23.66
N ALA A 2 31.43 5.40 22.46
CA ALA A 2 30.97 6.58 21.75
C ALA A 2 29.84 7.25 22.56
N LYS A 3 29.88 8.57 22.70
CA LYS A 3 28.83 9.35 23.37
C LYS A 3 27.61 9.38 22.46
N LEU A 4 26.43 9.03 22.98
CA LEU A 4 25.19 9.15 22.23
C LEU A 4 24.84 10.64 22.09
N VAL A 5 24.40 11.03 20.91
CA VAL A 5 23.98 12.39 20.58
C VAL A 5 22.56 12.30 20.01
N TRP A 6 21.66 13.11 20.50
CA TRP A 6 20.26 13.19 20.05
C TRP A 6 20.03 14.53 19.35
N ASP A 7 19.01 14.57 18.51
CA ASP A 7 18.49 15.78 17.86
C ASP A 7 19.52 16.59 17.06
N GLU A 8 20.50 15.90 16.45
CA GLU A 8 21.45 16.55 15.56
C GLU A 8 20.72 17.18 14.36
N THR A 9 21.11 18.40 14.00
CA THR A 9 20.64 19.12 12.82
C THR A 9 20.87 18.28 11.56
N GLY A 10 19.84 18.13 10.73
CA GLY A 10 19.86 17.31 9.51
C GLY A 10 19.51 15.83 9.73
N LYS A 11 19.43 15.37 10.96
CA LYS A 11 19.08 13.98 11.31
C LYS A 11 17.67 13.80 11.89
N ARG A 12 16.90 14.87 12.01
CA ARG A 12 15.50 14.85 12.47
C ARG A 12 14.61 14.51 11.28
N LEU A 13 14.40 13.21 11.06
CA LEU A 13 13.64 12.69 9.93
C LEU A 13 12.16 12.56 10.28
N TYR A 14 11.30 12.79 9.28
CA TYR A 14 9.87 12.51 9.33
C TYR A 14 9.38 12.00 7.98
N GLU A 15 8.25 11.32 7.98
CA GLU A 15 7.57 10.88 6.77
C GLU A 15 6.24 11.60 6.63
N THR A 16 5.86 11.93 5.41
CA THR A 16 4.61 12.64 5.12
C THR A 16 4.13 12.40 3.70
N GLY A 17 2.85 12.64 3.50
CA GLY A 17 2.20 12.60 2.19
C GLY A 17 2.03 11.20 1.64
N VAL A 18 1.04 11.06 0.76
CA VAL A 18 0.83 9.92 -0.11
C VAL A 18 0.62 10.43 -1.52
N SER A 19 1.26 9.82 -2.49
CA SER A 19 1.19 10.29 -3.88
C SER A 19 1.62 9.21 -4.86
N LYS A 20 1.43 9.46 -6.15
CA LYS A 20 1.88 8.59 -7.25
C LYS A 20 1.40 7.16 -7.10
N GLY A 21 0.09 6.98 -6.83
CA GLY A 21 -0.53 5.67 -6.83
C GLY A 21 -0.46 5.03 -8.21
N VAL A 22 -0.15 3.75 -8.24
CA VAL A 22 -0.18 2.93 -9.46
C VAL A 22 -0.89 1.63 -9.16
N LEU A 23 -1.88 1.31 -9.98
CA LEU A 23 -2.62 0.06 -9.96
C LEU A 23 -2.04 -0.91 -10.98
N TYR A 24 -1.88 -2.17 -10.60
CA TYR A 24 -1.49 -3.28 -11.49
C TYR A 24 -2.53 -4.38 -11.36
N VAL A 25 -3.43 -4.49 -12.31
CA VAL A 25 -4.41 -5.58 -12.28
C VAL A 25 -3.72 -6.90 -12.55
N GLN A 26 -3.99 -7.90 -11.70
CA GLN A 26 -3.42 -9.23 -11.86
C GLN A 26 -4.23 -10.02 -12.91
N ALA A 27 -3.53 -10.62 -13.86
CA ALA A 27 -4.11 -11.54 -14.82
C ALA A 27 -4.39 -12.92 -14.19
N ASP A 28 -5.18 -13.74 -14.85
CA ASP A 28 -5.58 -15.06 -14.34
C ASP A 28 -4.39 -16.05 -14.20
N ASP A 29 -3.29 -15.77 -14.90
CA ASP A 29 -2.03 -16.51 -14.78
C ASP A 29 -1.13 -16.05 -13.62
N GLY A 30 -1.58 -15.04 -12.85
CA GLY A 30 -0.86 -14.47 -11.72
C GLY A 30 0.15 -13.37 -12.09
N THR A 31 0.31 -13.04 -13.37
CA THR A 31 1.19 -11.95 -13.81
C THR A 31 0.52 -10.58 -13.65
N TYR A 32 1.33 -9.52 -13.59
CA TYR A 32 0.84 -8.15 -13.52
C TYR A 32 1.04 -7.46 -14.87
N GLY A 33 0.00 -6.78 -15.33
CA GLY A 33 0.04 -5.96 -16.53
C GLY A 33 0.76 -4.62 -16.34
N ASN A 34 0.61 -3.74 -17.32
CA ASN A 34 1.12 -2.37 -17.21
C ASN A 34 0.44 -1.63 -16.05
N GLY A 35 1.20 -0.77 -15.38
CA GLY A 35 0.67 0.09 -14.33
C GLY A 35 -0.29 1.14 -14.87
N VAL A 36 -1.37 1.39 -14.12
CA VAL A 36 -2.34 2.46 -14.38
C VAL A 36 -2.26 3.48 -13.25
N ALA A 37 -2.14 4.75 -13.60
CA ALA A 37 -2.03 5.82 -12.61
C ALA A 37 -3.31 5.95 -11.79
N TRP A 38 -3.19 5.91 -10.47
CA TRP A 38 -4.29 6.15 -9.54
C TRP A 38 -4.20 7.57 -8.98
N ASN A 39 -5.03 8.44 -9.48
CA ASN A 39 -5.12 9.82 -9.04
C ASN A 39 -6.06 9.97 -7.84
N GLY A 40 -5.89 11.06 -7.08
CA GLY A 40 -6.80 11.43 -6.01
C GLY A 40 -6.67 10.62 -4.72
N LEU A 41 -5.54 9.95 -4.50
CA LEU A 41 -5.24 9.30 -3.23
C LEU A 41 -5.22 10.32 -2.09
N THR A 42 -5.94 10.01 -1.02
CA THR A 42 -5.97 10.82 0.21
C THR A 42 -5.23 10.16 1.36
N ALA A 43 -5.34 8.83 1.48
CA ALA A 43 -4.62 8.07 2.49
C ALA A 43 -4.37 6.63 2.05
N VAL A 44 -3.31 6.03 2.58
CA VAL A 44 -3.08 4.59 2.62
C VAL A 44 -2.71 4.26 4.06
N ASN A 45 -3.53 3.45 4.72
CA ASN A 45 -3.32 3.06 6.12
C ASN A 45 -2.96 1.58 6.16
N GLU A 46 -1.74 1.27 6.58
CA GLU A 46 -1.30 -0.11 6.78
C GLU A 46 -1.82 -0.62 8.13
N SER A 47 -2.44 -1.77 8.13
CA SER A 47 -3.06 -2.40 9.30
C SER A 47 -2.74 -3.90 9.34
N PRO A 48 -1.48 -4.28 9.59
CA PRO A 48 -1.10 -5.67 9.72
C PRO A 48 -1.84 -6.33 10.88
N SER A 49 -2.15 -7.62 10.75
CA SER A 49 -2.82 -8.44 11.74
C SER A 49 -2.08 -9.76 11.94
N GLY A 50 -2.45 -10.51 12.97
CA GLY A 50 -1.74 -11.74 13.32
C GLY A 50 -0.48 -11.47 14.16
N ALA A 51 0.50 -12.35 14.05
CA ALA A 51 1.73 -12.36 14.87
C ALA A 51 1.47 -12.36 16.40
N GLU A 52 0.26 -12.75 16.82
CA GLU A 52 -0.08 -12.85 18.23
C GLU A 52 0.63 -14.03 18.87
N ALA A 53 1.21 -13.77 20.04
CA ALA A 53 1.92 -14.77 20.81
C ALA A 53 0.97 -15.50 21.76
N THR A 54 0.84 -16.81 21.58
CA THR A 54 0.07 -17.69 22.47
C THR A 54 1.01 -18.44 23.38
N PRO A 55 1.02 -18.16 24.71
CA PRO A 55 1.88 -18.86 25.65
C PRO A 55 1.35 -20.28 25.92
N LEU A 56 2.24 -21.24 25.94
CA LEU A 56 1.98 -22.60 26.42
C LEU A 56 2.63 -22.78 27.79
N TYR A 57 1.91 -23.43 28.70
CA TYR A 57 2.33 -23.67 30.06
C TYR A 57 2.54 -25.17 30.26
N ALA A 58 3.63 -25.54 30.94
CA ALA A 58 3.92 -26.90 31.42
C ALA A 58 4.69 -26.81 32.73
N ASP A 59 4.50 -27.77 33.62
CA ASP A 59 5.16 -27.80 34.93
C ASP A 59 5.01 -26.51 35.74
N ASP A 60 3.81 -25.87 35.66
CA ASP A 60 3.42 -24.63 36.32
C ASP A 60 4.24 -23.38 35.89
N ILE A 61 4.96 -23.46 34.78
CA ILE A 61 5.71 -22.34 34.18
C ILE A 61 5.34 -22.12 32.75
N LYS A 62 5.61 -20.92 32.23
CA LYS A 62 5.52 -20.63 30.78
C LYS A 62 6.59 -21.42 30.05
N TYR A 63 6.20 -22.51 29.38
CA TYR A 63 7.10 -23.44 28.72
C TYR A 63 7.65 -22.89 27.41
N LEU A 64 6.77 -22.37 26.56
CA LEU A 64 7.13 -21.71 25.30
C LEU A 64 6.01 -20.76 24.82
N GLU A 65 6.26 -20.06 23.76
CA GLU A 65 5.33 -19.15 23.12
C GLU A 65 5.26 -19.45 21.61
N LEU A 66 4.04 -19.65 21.12
CA LEU A 66 3.78 -19.81 19.69
C LEU A 66 3.30 -18.48 19.12
N THR A 67 3.90 -18.07 18.02
CA THR A 67 3.49 -16.86 17.30
C THR A 67 2.80 -17.26 15.99
N SER A 68 1.61 -16.72 15.74
CA SER A 68 0.91 -16.90 14.47
C SER A 68 1.63 -16.17 13.31
N THR A 69 1.24 -16.48 12.08
CA THR A 69 1.76 -15.75 10.91
C THR A 69 1.16 -14.36 10.87
N GLU A 70 1.98 -13.36 10.57
CA GLU A 70 1.52 -12.00 10.28
C GLU A 70 0.87 -11.96 8.89
N GLU A 71 -0.24 -11.26 8.80
CA GLU A 71 -0.94 -10.96 7.54
C GLU A 71 -0.90 -9.45 7.30
N TYR A 72 -0.47 -9.05 6.12
CA TYR A 72 -0.49 -7.65 5.73
C TYR A 72 -1.90 -7.26 5.31
N GLY A 73 -2.45 -6.25 5.97
CA GLY A 73 -3.69 -5.58 5.62
C GLY A 73 -3.43 -4.09 5.42
N ALA A 74 -4.27 -3.44 4.65
CA ALA A 74 -4.23 -1.99 4.47
C ALA A 74 -5.61 -1.46 4.08
N SER A 75 -5.82 -0.14 4.18
CA SER A 75 -6.93 0.54 3.53
C SER A 75 -6.41 1.62 2.58
N ILE A 76 -7.06 1.76 1.43
CA ILE A 76 -6.82 2.84 0.47
C ILE A 76 -7.99 3.80 0.54
N GLU A 77 -7.71 5.09 0.65
CA GLU A 77 -8.70 6.15 0.57
C GLU A 77 -8.39 7.08 -0.61
N ALA A 78 -9.41 7.43 -1.38
CA ALA A 78 -9.24 8.28 -2.56
C ALA A 78 -10.52 9.01 -2.92
N TYR A 79 -10.40 10.15 -3.61
CA TYR A 79 -11.54 10.86 -4.20
C TYR A 79 -12.01 10.25 -5.52
N THR A 80 -11.16 9.46 -6.18
CA THR A 80 -11.46 8.80 -7.45
C THR A 80 -10.63 7.53 -7.60
N TYR A 81 -10.96 6.73 -8.60
CA TYR A 81 -10.22 5.51 -8.95
C TYR A 81 -10.21 5.32 -10.47
N PRO A 82 -9.21 4.63 -11.03
CA PRO A 82 -9.15 4.33 -12.46
C PRO A 82 -10.22 3.28 -12.85
N GLU A 83 -10.70 3.33 -14.09
CA GLU A 83 -11.71 2.40 -14.61
C GLU A 83 -11.27 0.94 -14.49
N GLU A 84 -9.98 0.67 -14.66
CA GLU A 84 -9.40 -0.67 -14.52
C GLU A 84 -9.57 -1.26 -13.12
N PHE A 85 -9.79 -0.42 -12.10
CA PHE A 85 -10.05 -0.87 -10.73
C PHE A 85 -11.45 -1.45 -10.54
N GLU A 86 -12.42 -1.15 -11.39
CA GLU A 86 -13.79 -1.65 -11.28
C GLU A 86 -13.84 -3.18 -11.17
N GLN A 87 -13.03 -3.88 -11.97
CA GLN A 87 -12.94 -5.34 -11.90
C GLN A 87 -12.32 -5.85 -10.58
N CYS A 88 -11.59 -5.01 -9.85
CA CYS A 88 -11.04 -5.30 -8.52
C CYS A 88 -12.04 -4.94 -7.42
N ASP A 89 -12.91 -3.97 -7.65
CA ASP A 89 -13.98 -3.55 -6.74
C ASP A 89 -15.27 -4.40 -6.86
N GLY A 90 -15.28 -5.39 -7.76
CA GLY A 90 -16.43 -6.28 -7.96
C GLY A 90 -17.52 -5.66 -8.83
N SER A 91 -17.12 -4.83 -9.76
CA SER A 91 -17.98 -4.25 -10.80
C SER A 91 -17.56 -4.75 -12.18
N ALA A 92 -18.49 -4.77 -13.14
CA ALA A 92 -18.21 -5.08 -14.53
C ALA A 92 -19.05 -4.19 -15.45
N GLU A 93 -18.49 -3.79 -16.55
CA GLU A 93 -19.19 -3.03 -17.59
C GLU A 93 -20.09 -3.96 -18.40
N LEU A 94 -21.38 -3.67 -18.44
CA LEU A 94 -22.37 -4.35 -19.26
C LEU A 94 -22.51 -3.72 -20.64
N GLY A 95 -22.21 -2.45 -20.77
CA GLY A 95 -22.22 -1.66 -21.99
C GLY A 95 -21.77 -0.25 -21.66
N ALA A 96 -21.43 0.55 -22.69
CA ALA A 96 -20.84 1.88 -22.50
C ALA A 96 -21.55 2.71 -21.44
N GLY A 97 -20.87 2.93 -20.30
CA GLY A 97 -21.37 3.71 -19.17
C GLY A 97 -22.42 2.99 -18.30
N VAL A 98 -22.61 1.67 -18.45
CA VAL A 98 -23.52 0.87 -17.63
C VAL A 98 -22.71 -0.19 -16.88
N THR A 99 -22.59 -0.02 -15.58
CA THR A 99 -21.81 -0.90 -14.69
C THR A 99 -22.74 -1.71 -13.80
N ILE A 100 -22.46 -3.00 -13.65
CA ILE A 100 -23.15 -3.92 -12.73
C ILE A 100 -22.20 -4.29 -11.58
N GLY A 101 -22.75 -4.35 -10.38
CA GLY A 101 -22.02 -4.76 -9.17
C GLY A 101 -22.11 -6.25 -8.86
N GLN A 102 -21.55 -6.67 -7.73
CA GLN A 102 -21.58 -8.04 -7.20
C GLN A 102 -20.90 -9.08 -8.11
N GLN A 103 -19.88 -8.64 -8.83
CA GLN A 103 -19.08 -9.48 -9.70
C GLN A 103 -17.84 -10.06 -8.98
N PRO A 104 -17.25 -11.14 -9.49
CA PRO A 104 -15.97 -11.65 -8.96
C PRO A 104 -14.90 -10.56 -8.97
N ARG A 105 -14.13 -10.48 -7.85
CA ARG A 105 -13.08 -9.48 -7.67
C ARG A 105 -11.74 -10.03 -8.10
N LYS A 106 -11.03 -9.32 -8.95
CA LYS A 106 -9.65 -9.64 -9.32
C LYS A 106 -8.68 -9.15 -8.25
N ALA A 107 -7.59 -9.89 -8.10
CA ALA A 107 -6.45 -9.42 -7.32
C ALA A 107 -5.69 -8.35 -8.10
N PHE A 108 -4.95 -7.52 -7.38
CA PHE A 108 -4.15 -6.46 -7.97
C PHE A 108 -2.88 -6.21 -7.14
N GLY A 109 -1.89 -5.57 -7.76
CA GLY A 109 -0.78 -4.94 -7.10
C GLY A 109 -1.04 -3.44 -6.97
N PHE A 110 -0.49 -2.84 -5.94
CA PHE A 110 -0.62 -1.41 -5.70
C PHE A 110 0.72 -0.83 -5.30
N CYS A 111 1.08 0.29 -5.90
CA CYS A 111 2.30 1.02 -5.55
C CYS A 111 1.93 2.46 -5.20
N TYR A 112 2.59 3.04 -4.20
CA TYR A 112 2.44 4.44 -3.84
C TYR A 112 3.74 4.99 -3.27
N ARG A 113 3.84 6.32 -3.17
CA ARG A 113 5.02 7.01 -2.68
C ARG A 113 4.69 7.88 -1.48
N THR A 114 5.55 7.83 -0.46
CA THR A 114 5.61 8.78 0.65
C THR A 114 6.88 9.62 0.57
N LEU A 115 6.89 10.80 1.15
CA LEU A 115 8.04 11.69 1.20
C LEU A 115 8.77 11.53 2.53
N ILE A 116 10.10 11.60 2.47
CA ILE A 116 10.96 11.70 3.65
C ILE A 116 11.44 13.14 3.73
N GLY A 117 11.17 13.77 4.85
CA GLY A 117 11.66 15.12 5.13
C GLY A 117 12.63 15.17 6.29
N ASN A 118 13.35 16.26 6.41
CA ASN A 118 14.14 16.60 7.59
C ASN A 118 14.07 18.09 7.90
N ASP A 119 14.67 18.46 9.03
CA ASP A 119 14.71 19.84 9.54
C ASP A 119 15.53 20.83 8.71
N VAL A 120 16.26 20.37 7.68
CA VAL A 120 17.10 21.21 6.81
C VAL A 120 16.54 21.30 5.39
N LYS A 121 16.13 20.15 4.82
CA LYS A 121 15.68 20.04 3.42
C LYS A 121 14.14 19.99 3.30
N ASN A 122 13.43 20.03 4.41
CA ASN A 122 11.98 19.81 4.44
C ASN A 122 11.62 18.52 3.67
N ASN A 123 10.62 18.55 2.80
CA ASN A 123 10.14 17.38 2.04
C ASN A 123 11.04 16.94 0.87
N ASP A 124 12.15 17.66 0.62
CA ASP A 124 13.07 17.38 -0.49
C ASP A 124 14.27 16.49 -0.06
N TYR A 125 14.19 15.86 1.10
CA TYR A 125 15.25 14.96 1.57
C TYR A 125 15.29 13.64 0.83
N GLY A 126 14.13 13.02 0.58
CA GLY A 126 13.99 11.75 -0.12
C GLY A 126 12.53 11.28 -0.17
N TYR A 127 12.34 10.04 -0.56
CA TYR A 127 11.02 9.39 -0.61
C TYR A 127 11.14 7.90 -0.41
N LYS A 128 10.02 7.26 -0.08
CA LYS A 128 9.87 5.81 -0.10
C LYS A 128 8.85 5.40 -1.14
N ILE A 129 9.12 4.29 -1.79
CA ILE A 129 8.20 3.59 -2.68
C ILE A 129 7.69 2.38 -1.91
N HIS A 130 6.38 2.26 -1.80
CA HIS A 130 5.71 1.13 -1.18
C HIS A 130 5.04 0.31 -2.28
N ILE A 131 5.22 -1.00 -2.25
CA ILE A 131 4.66 -1.94 -3.22
C ILE A 131 3.90 -3.00 -2.45
N VAL A 132 2.64 -3.22 -2.81
CA VAL A 132 1.76 -4.23 -2.22
C VAL A 132 1.41 -5.24 -3.29
N TYR A 133 1.59 -6.52 -2.98
CA TYR A 133 1.32 -7.64 -3.89
C TYR A 133 0.07 -8.40 -3.49
N GLY A 134 -0.59 -9.00 -4.49
CA GLY A 134 -1.69 -9.92 -4.29
C GLY A 134 -2.84 -9.35 -3.47
N ALA A 135 -3.07 -8.05 -3.57
CA ALA A 135 -4.14 -7.38 -2.86
C ALA A 135 -5.51 -7.71 -3.45
N LYS A 136 -6.51 -7.85 -2.59
CA LYS A 136 -7.93 -7.93 -2.94
C LYS A 136 -8.70 -6.91 -2.13
N ALA A 137 -9.51 -6.11 -2.80
CA ALA A 137 -10.38 -5.16 -2.14
C ALA A 137 -11.59 -5.88 -1.52
N ALA A 138 -11.85 -5.66 -0.24
CA ALA A 138 -13.08 -6.11 0.41
C ALA A 138 -14.28 -5.25 -0.06
N PRO A 139 -15.52 -5.76 0.05
CA PRO A 139 -16.71 -4.94 -0.12
C PRO A 139 -16.68 -3.77 0.86
N SER A 140 -16.76 -2.54 0.35
CA SER A 140 -16.64 -1.33 1.15
C SER A 140 -17.89 -0.46 1.02
N GLU A 141 -18.18 0.31 2.04
CA GLU A 141 -19.26 1.29 2.03
C GLU A 141 -18.93 2.42 1.06
N LYS A 142 -19.91 2.85 0.26
CA LYS A 142 -19.86 4.05 -0.57
C LYS A 142 -20.94 5.01 -0.12
N ALA A 143 -20.57 6.06 0.59
CA ALA A 143 -21.51 7.05 1.11
C ALA A 143 -21.72 8.17 0.09
N TYR A 144 -22.97 8.35 -0.36
CA TYR A 144 -23.37 9.43 -1.25
C TYR A 144 -24.17 10.47 -0.45
N GLN A 145 -23.71 11.70 -0.48
CA GLN A 145 -24.29 12.80 0.30
C GLN A 145 -24.75 13.94 -0.61
N THR A 146 -25.77 14.67 -0.14
CA THR A 146 -26.23 15.89 -0.81
C THR A 146 -25.19 17.00 -0.68
N VAL A 147 -25.02 17.78 -1.76
CA VAL A 147 -24.24 19.01 -1.73
C VAL A 147 -24.96 20.06 -0.89
N ASN A 148 -24.26 20.64 0.07
CA ASN A 148 -24.72 21.71 0.94
C ASN A 148 -23.86 22.98 0.76
N ASP A 149 -23.99 23.94 1.64
CA ASP A 149 -23.22 25.19 1.65
C ASP A 149 -21.71 25.01 1.99
N SER A 150 -21.34 23.83 2.49
CA SER A 150 -19.96 23.42 2.72
C SER A 150 -19.66 22.14 1.92
N PRO A 151 -19.50 22.21 0.61
CA PRO A 151 -19.37 21.03 -0.24
C PRO A 151 -18.07 20.26 0.06
N GLU A 152 -18.21 18.97 0.31
CA GLU A 152 -17.10 18.04 0.49
C GLU A 152 -17.09 17.00 -0.64
N ALA A 153 -15.92 16.61 -1.10
CA ALA A 153 -15.78 15.54 -2.06
C ALA A 153 -16.09 14.20 -1.38
N ILE A 154 -16.75 13.30 -2.10
CA ILE A 154 -16.95 11.93 -1.66
C ILE A 154 -15.59 11.25 -1.58
N THR A 155 -15.29 10.64 -0.44
CA THR A 155 -14.09 9.82 -0.25
C THR A 155 -14.49 8.36 -0.33
N PHE A 156 -13.88 7.63 -1.25
CA PHE A 156 -13.99 6.18 -1.33
C PHE A 156 -12.93 5.54 -0.44
N SER A 157 -13.28 4.43 0.20
CA SER A 157 -12.36 3.66 1.04
C SER A 157 -12.49 2.18 0.72
N TRP A 158 -11.37 1.47 0.62
CA TRP A 158 -11.32 0.02 0.39
C TRP A 158 -10.36 -0.63 1.35
N GLU A 159 -10.86 -1.60 2.10
CA GLU A 159 -10.01 -2.49 2.89
C GLU A 159 -9.38 -3.54 1.99
N LEU A 160 -8.10 -3.81 2.21
CA LEU A 160 -7.31 -4.76 1.45
C LEU A 160 -6.94 -5.96 2.31
N THR A 161 -7.12 -7.14 1.74
CA THR A 161 -6.49 -8.37 2.19
C THR A 161 -5.43 -8.77 1.16
N THR A 162 -4.38 -9.45 1.58
CA THR A 162 -3.26 -9.78 0.68
C THR A 162 -2.93 -11.27 0.68
N THR A 163 -2.36 -11.72 -0.43
CA THR A 163 -1.75 -13.05 -0.53
C THR A 163 -0.25 -12.88 -0.68
N PRO A 164 0.55 -13.31 0.31
CA PRO A 164 1.99 -13.17 0.26
C PRO A 164 2.63 -13.94 -0.90
N VAL A 165 3.71 -13.40 -1.46
CA VAL A 165 4.55 -14.05 -2.47
C VAL A 165 5.83 -14.56 -1.85
N ASN A 166 6.36 -15.67 -2.37
CA ASN A 166 7.61 -16.24 -1.91
C ASN A 166 8.80 -15.37 -2.35
N VAL A 167 9.69 -15.09 -1.40
CA VAL A 167 10.96 -14.40 -1.64
C VAL A 167 12.09 -15.34 -1.23
N GLU A 168 13.03 -15.60 -2.13
CA GLU A 168 14.15 -16.53 -1.87
C GLU A 168 14.99 -16.06 -0.68
N GLY A 169 15.19 -16.95 0.29
CA GLY A 169 15.96 -16.65 1.50
C GLY A 169 15.20 -15.89 2.61
N TYR A 170 13.92 -15.54 2.38
CA TYR A 170 13.08 -14.82 3.34
C TYR A 170 11.72 -15.49 3.52
N LYS A 171 10.97 -15.04 4.52
CA LYS A 171 9.56 -15.44 4.65
C LYS A 171 8.74 -14.81 3.52
N PRO A 172 7.64 -15.45 3.08
CA PRO A 172 6.71 -14.85 2.14
C PRO A 172 6.27 -13.46 2.61
N THR A 173 6.17 -12.52 1.69
CA THR A 173 5.74 -11.14 1.99
C THR A 173 4.72 -10.65 0.97
N ALA A 174 3.85 -9.76 1.42
CA ALA A 174 2.89 -9.07 0.55
C ALA A 174 3.27 -7.58 0.33
N CYS A 175 4.29 -7.08 1.02
CA CYS A 175 4.71 -5.68 0.88
C CYS A 175 6.23 -5.55 0.78
N VAL A 176 6.67 -4.56 0.02
CA VAL A 176 8.08 -4.15 -0.10
C VAL A 176 8.15 -2.63 -0.02
N THR A 177 9.07 -2.13 0.80
CA THR A 177 9.35 -0.70 0.91
C THR A 177 10.77 -0.40 0.43
N ILE A 178 10.92 0.56 -0.45
CA ILE A 178 12.18 0.98 -1.05
C ILE A 178 12.49 2.41 -0.62
N ASP A 179 13.59 2.62 0.08
CA ASP A 179 14.03 3.93 0.58
C ASP A 179 15.04 4.54 -0.41
N SER A 180 14.65 5.62 -1.09
CA SER A 180 15.47 6.32 -2.09
C SER A 180 16.79 6.86 -1.54
N THR A 181 16.88 7.07 -0.23
CA THR A 181 18.11 7.60 0.40
C THR A 181 19.15 6.52 0.64
N LYS A 182 18.79 5.24 0.52
CA LYS A 182 19.66 4.09 0.81
C LYS A 182 19.98 3.25 -0.41
N VAL A 183 19.14 3.31 -1.44
CA VAL A 183 19.31 2.55 -2.69
C VAL A 183 20.24 3.31 -3.62
N GLU A 184 21.10 2.58 -4.34
CA GLU A 184 21.97 3.15 -5.37
C GLU A 184 21.14 3.81 -6.49
N PRO A 185 21.46 5.06 -6.93
CA PRO A 185 20.63 5.81 -7.88
C PRO A 185 20.30 5.06 -9.18
N ALA A 186 21.26 4.33 -9.74
CA ALA A 186 21.03 3.58 -10.99
C ALA A 186 20.01 2.44 -10.80
N LYS A 187 20.03 1.74 -9.65
CA LYS A 187 19.06 0.71 -9.31
C LYS A 187 17.70 1.31 -9.03
N LEU A 188 17.66 2.46 -8.35
CA LEU A 188 16.42 3.17 -8.07
C LEU A 188 15.72 3.57 -9.38
N THR A 189 16.46 4.14 -10.33
CA THR A 189 15.94 4.48 -11.67
C THR A 189 15.36 3.25 -12.37
N SER A 190 16.07 2.12 -12.38
CA SER A 190 15.56 0.88 -13.00
C SER A 190 14.29 0.35 -12.34
N ILE A 191 14.17 0.49 -11.02
CA ILE A 191 12.95 0.12 -10.27
C ILE A 191 11.79 1.06 -10.65
N GLU A 192 12.03 2.36 -10.70
CA GLU A 192 11.03 3.35 -11.06
C GLU A 192 10.54 3.16 -12.51
N GLU A 193 11.44 2.84 -13.43
CA GLU A 193 11.08 2.47 -14.81
C GLU A 193 10.19 1.23 -14.85
N ALA A 194 10.56 0.16 -14.12
CA ALA A 194 9.77 -1.06 -14.04
C ALA A 194 8.37 -0.82 -13.43
N LEU A 195 8.28 0.11 -12.47
CA LEU A 195 7.02 0.51 -11.86
C LEU A 195 6.28 1.61 -12.63
N SER A 196 6.77 2.00 -13.81
CA SER A 196 6.20 3.10 -14.62
C SER A 196 6.07 4.43 -13.86
N LEU A 197 6.91 4.67 -12.84
CA LEU A 197 6.87 5.87 -12.01
C LEU A 197 7.62 7.07 -12.61
N ILE A 198 8.48 6.85 -13.60
CA ILE A 198 9.31 7.90 -14.21
C ILE A 198 8.48 8.82 -15.14
N HIS A 199 7.44 8.31 -15.75
CA HIS A 199 6.61 9.07 -16.69
C HIS A 199 5.60 10.01 -16.01
N ILE A 200 5.73 10.20 -14.74
CA ILE A 200 4.85 11.11 -13.98
C ILE A 200 5.63 12.42 -13.68
#